data_39df05448f71855ab1a4a4b44815e1fe
#
_entry.id   39df05448f71855ab1a4a4b44815e1fe
#
_cell.length_a   1.000
_cell.length_b   1.000
_cell.length_c   1.000
_cell.angle_alpha   90.00
_cell.angle_beta   90.00
_cell.angle_gamma   90.00
#
_symmetry.space_group_name_H-M   'P 1'
#
loop_
_entity.id
_entity.type
_entity.pdbx_description
1 polymer ?
#
loop_
_entity_poly.entity_id
_entity_poly.type
_entity_poly.pdbx_seq_one_letter_code
_entity_poly.pdbx_strand_id
1 'polypeptide(L)'
;QPVTTAEITGLGAVNLLEAIRIVNPKIRFYQASTSEMFGKVQAIPQVESTPFYPRSPYGVAKLYAHWMTVNYRESYGIFGSSGILFNHESPLRGREFVTRKITDSVAKIKLGKLDVLELGNLDAKRDWGFAKEYVEGMWRMLQADEPDTFVLATNRTETVRDFVSMAFKGAGITVDFKGETENETAVDVATGRTVMRVNPKFYRPAEVELLIGDPARAKEKLDWAPTTTLEELCQMMVEADLRRNQAGFSF
;
A
#
# COMPACT_ATOMS: atom_id res chain seq x y z
N GLN A 1 -1.50 -18.60 -6.11
CA GLN A 1 -2.61 -18.97 -7.03
C GLN A 1 -2.60 -18.08 -8.28
N PRO A 2 -1.60 -18.20 -9.17
CA PRO A 2 -1.42 -17.26 -10.29
C PRO A 2 -2.61 -17.26 -11.26
N VAL A 3 -3.20 -18.44 -11.52
CA VAL A 3 -4.35 -18.58 -12.43
C VAL A 3 -5.56 -17.83 -11.89
N THR A 4 -5.96 -18.11 -10.65
CA THR A 4 -7.09 -17.44 -9.99
C THR A 4 -6.87 -15.93 -9.89
N THR A 5 -5.62 -15.50 -9.64
CA THR A 5 -5.25 -14.08 -9.64
C THR A 5 -5.47 -13.45 -11.02
N ALA A 6 -5.07 -14.14 -12.10
CA ALA A 6 -5.28 -13.64 -13.45
C ALA A 6 -6.77 -13.56 -13.82
N GLU A 7 -7.56 -14.58 -13.47
CA GLU A 7 -9.00 -14.63 -13.75
C GLU A 7 -9.76 -13.52 -13.02
N ILE A 8 -9.53 -13.38 -11.71
CA ILE A 8 -10.27 -12.39 -10.89
C ILE A 8 -9.75 -10.98 -11.15
N THR A 9 -8.45 -10.77 -11.05
CA THR A 9 -7.85 -9.42 -11.08
C THR A 9 -7.68 -8.89 -12.50
N GLY A 10 -7.29 -9.75 -13.46
CA GLY A 10 -7.08 -9.36 -14.85
C GLY A 10 -8.36 -9.44 -15.67
N LEU A 11 -8.87 -10.64 -15.91
CA LEU A 11 -10.07 -10.86 -16.73
C LEU A 11 -11.33 -10.25 -16.12
N GLY A 12 -11.44 -10.22 -14.79
CA GLY A 12 -12.59 -9.58 -14.11
C GLY A 12 -12.78 -8.12 -14.51
N ALA A 13 -11.70 -7.36 -14.68
CA ALA A 13 -11.77 -5.97 -15.16
C ALA A 13 -12.28 -5.91 -16.62
N VAL A 14 -11.83 -6.81 -17.48
CA VAL A 14 -12.28 -6.86 -18.88
C VAL A 14 -13.76 -7.22 -18.98
N ASN A 15 -14.23 -8.16 -18.15
CA ASN A 15 -15.65 -8.52 -18.10
C ASN A 15 -16.54 -7.32 -17.74
N LEU A 16 -16.09 -6.48 -16.81
CA LEU A 16 -16.80 -5.23 -16.44
C LEU A 16 -16.75 -4.22 -17.58
N LEU A 17 -15.61 -4.02 -18.22
CA LEU A 17 -15.47 -3.11 -19.37
C LEU A 17 -16.35 -3.54 -20.54
N GLU A 18 -16.41 -4.83 -20.86
CA GLU A 18 -17.31 -5.38 -21.88
C GLU A 18 -18.80 -5.17 -21.52
N ALA A 19 -19.13 -5.43 -20.26
CA ALA A 19 -20.51 -5.18 -19.79
C ALA A 19 -20.89 -3.68 -19.93
N ILE A 20 -19.99 -2.77 -19.58
CA ILE A 20 -20.19 -1.32 -19.75
C ILE A 20 -20.35 -0.98 -21.23
N ARG A 21 -19.47 -1.48 -22.09
CA ARG A 21 -19.49 -1.23 -23.52
C ARG A 21 -20.80 -1.66 -24.17
N ILE A 22 -21.34 -2.83 -23.77
CA ILE A 22 -22.54 -3.43 -24.36
C ILE A 22 -23.83 -2.80 -23.78
N VAL A 23 -23.87 -2.62 -22.46
CA VAL A 23 -25.10 -2.22 -21.75
C VAL A 23 -25.28 -0.71 -21.69
N ASN A 24 -24.26 0.03 -21.28
CA ASN A 24 -24.29 1.49 -21.20
C ASN A 24 -22.89 2.10 -21.21
N PRO A 25 -22.37 2.52 -22.37
CA PRO A 25 -21.02 3.07 -22.50
C PRO A 25 -20.82 4.43 -21.80
N LYS A 26 -21.87 5.03 -21.22
CA LYS A 26 -21.79 6.27 -20.44
C LYS A 26 -21.41 6.03 -18.97
N ILE A 27 -21.37 4.81 -18.51
CA ILE A 27 -20.94 4.48 -17.15
C ILE A 27 -19.49 4.86 -16.99
N ARG A 28 -19.18 5.63 -15.95
CA ARG A 28 -17.81 5.97 -15.57
C ARG A 28 -17.18 4.81 -14.80
N PHE A 29 -16.01 4.38 -15.22
CA PHE A 29 -15.29 3.23 -14.67
C PHE A 29 -13.99 3.68 -14.04
N TYR A 30 -13.72 3.21 -12.83
CA TYR A 30 -12.45 3.36 -12.15
C TYR A 30 -11.71 2.03 -12.09
N GLN A 31 -10.47 2.00 -12.62
CA GLN A 31 -9.57 0.87 -12.50
C GLN A 31 -8.62 1.08 -11.33
N ALA A 32 -8.69 0.23 -10.32
CA ALA A 32 -7.70 0.16 -9.27
C ALA A 32 -6.42 -0.47 -9.82
N SER A 33 -5.54 0.36 -10.34
CA SER A 33 -4.17 -0.02 -10.68
C SER A 33 -3.29 0.04 -9.42
N THR A 34 -2.01 -0.29 -9.53
CA THR A 34 -1.13 -0.44 -8.35
C THR A 34 0.31 -0.08 -8.67
N SER A 35 1.04 0.46 -7.70
CA SER A 35 2.50 0.66 -7.77
C SER A 35 3.29 -0.65 -7.97
N GLU A 36 2.71 -1.81 -7.62
CA GLU A 36 3.31 -3.13 -7.87
C GLU A 36 3.53 -3.43 -9.37
N MET A 37 2.86 -2.70 -10.26
CA MET A 37 3.11 -2.78 -11.70
C MET A 37 4.51 -2.27 -12.07
N PHE A 38 5.07 -1.31 -11.32
CA PHE A 38 6.43 -0.82 -11.53
C PHE A 38 7.48 -1.89 -11.22
N GLY A 39 7.27 -2.71 -10.20
CA GLY A 39 8.06 -3.89 -9.86
C GLY A 39 9.56 -3.62 -9.77
N LYS A 40 10.35 -4.07 -10.77
CA LYS A 40 11.75 -3.68 -10.91
C LYS A 40 11.80 -2.25 -11.46
N VAL A 41 11.88 -1.30 -10.55
CA VAL A 41 11.74 0.14 -10.82
C VAL A 41 12.72 0.62 -11.91
N GLN A 42 12.20 1.33 -12.92
CA GLN A 42 12.97 1.82 -14.07
C GLN A 42 13.31 3.32 -13.96
N ALA A 43 12.62 4.05 -13.10
CA ALA A 43 12.87 5.48 -12.82
C ALA A 43 12.41 5.85 -11.41
N ILE A 44 13.01 6.90 -10.84
CA ILE A 44 12.71 7.42 -9.49
C ILE A 44 12.56 8.95 -9.58
N PRO A 45 11.45 9.53 -9.08
CA PRO A 45 10.23 8.86 -8.61
C PRO A 45 9.45 8.20 -9.76
N GLN A 46 8.49 7.31 -9.43
CA GLN A 46 7.60 6.73 -10.41
C GLN A 46 6.46 7.71 -10.73
N VAL A 47 6.22 7.90 -12.01
CA VAL A 47 5.13 8.70 -12.60
C VAL A 47 4.30 7.86 -13.56
N GLU A 48 3.23 8.40 -14.09
CA GLU A 48 2.33 7.69 -15.02
C GLU A 48 3.01 7.16 -16.29
N SER A 49 4.08 7.81 -16.74
CA SER A 49 4.87 7.41 -17.91
C SER A 49 6.04 6.49 -17.61
N THR A 50 6.30 6.17 -16.33
CA THR A 50 7.38 5.24 -15.94
C THR A 50 7.10 3.85 -16.48
N PRO A 51 8.05 3.19 -17.17
CA PRO A 51 7.86 1.84 -17.68
C PRO A 51 7.58 0.83 -16.58
N PHE A 52 6.65 -0.08 -16.84
CA PHE A 52 6.28 -1.15 -15.91
C PHE A 52 7.18 -2.38 -16.07
N TYR A 53 7.53 -3.01 -14.93
CA TYR A 53 8.27 -4.26 -14.87
C TYR A 53 7.79 -5.10 -13.67
N PRO A 54 6.56 -5.64 -13.69
CA PRO A 54 5.97 -6.32 -12.54
C PRO A 54 6.79 -7.55 -12.11
N ARG A 55 6.84 -7.81 -10.79
CA ARG A 55 7.61 -8.87 -10.17
C ARG A 55 6.75 -9.95 -9.50
N SER A 56 5.43 -9.88 -9.69
CA SER A 56 4.48 -10.84 -9.12
C SER A 56 3.33 -11.14 -10.07
N PRO A 57 2.67 -12.32 -9.96
CA PRO A 57 1.44 -12.61 -10.70
C PRO A 57 0.36 -11.55 -10.49
N TYR A 58 0.28 -10.98 -9.28
CA TYR A 58 -0.63 -9.87 -8.98
C TYR A 58 -0.31 -8.62 -9.80
N GLY A 59 0.95 -8.18 -9.80
CA GLY A 59 1.38 -7.03 -10.59
C GLY A 59 1.14 -7.21 -12.09
N VAL A 60 1.38 -8.42 -12.62
CA VAL A 60 1.10 -8.77 -14.04
C VAL A 60 -0.39 -8.69 -14.33
N ALA A 61 -1.25 -9.27 -13.49
CA ALA A 61 -2.69 -9.23 -13.67
C ALA A 61 -3.26 -7.81 -13.60
N LYS A 62 -2.75 -6.99 -12.66
CA LYS A 62 -3.09 -5.56 -12.57
C LYS A 62 -2.64 -4.76 -13.78
N LEU A 63 -1.45 -5.07 -14.33
CA LEU A 63 -0.94 -4.43 -15.54
C LEU A 63 -1.81 -4.76 -16.76
N TYR A 64 -2.27 -6.01 -16.89
CA TYR A 64 -3.23 -6.38 -17.93
C TYR A 64 -4.52 -5.57 -17.81
N ALA A 65 -5.14 -5.53 -16.63
CA ALA A 65 -6.36 -4.75 -16.37
C ALA A 65 -6.16 -3.24 -16.64
N HIS A 66 -5.00 -2.71 -16.27
CA HIS A 66 -4.62 -1.32 -16.52
C HIS A 66 -4.61 -1.00 -18.03
N TRP A 67 -3.89 -1.79 -18.82
CA TRP A 67 -3.81 -1.57 -20.26
C TRP A 67 -5.13 -1.84 -20.98
N MET A 68 -5.93 -2.78 -20.51
CA MET A 68 -7.28 -2.97 -21.05
C MET A 68 -8.16 -1.75 -20.80
N THR A 69 -8.06 -1.11 -19.63
CA THR A 69 -8.81 0.13 -19.35
C THR A 69 -8.38 1.26 -20.28
N VAL A 70 -7.08 1.43 -20.49
CA VAL A 70 -6.55 2.42 -21.46
C VAL A 70 -7.06 2.11 -22.88
N ASN A 71 -6.97 0.85 -23.31
CA ASN A 71 -7.43 0.42 -24.63
C ASN A 71 -8.93 0.70 -24.84
N TYR A 72 -9.79 0.40 -23.85
CA TYR A 72 -11.23 0.65 -23.94
C TYR A 72 -11.56 2.14 -23.96
N ARG A 73 -10.80 2.96 -23.24
CA ARG A 73 -10.89 4.42 -23.30
C ARG A 73 -10.60 4.93 -24.71
N GLU A 74 -9.50 4.48 -25.30
CA GLU A 74 -9.03 4.96 -26.62
C GLU A 74 -9.86 4.37 -27.78
N SER A 75 -10.23 3.11 -27.71
CA SER A 75 -10.91 2.41 -28.82
C SER A 75 -12.43 2.61 -28.83
N TYR A 76 -13.06 2.76 -27.67
CA TYR A 76 -14.52 2.80 -27.54
C TYR A 76 -15.05 4.07 -26.88
N GLY A 77 -14.20 5.01 -26.49
CA GLY A 77 -14.62 6.24 -25.83
C GLY A 77 -15.24 6.05 -24.45
N ILE A 78 -14.98 4.90 -23.80
CA ILE A 78 -15.48 4.64 -22.46
C ILE A 78 -14.74 5.53 -21.47
N PHE A 79 -15.49 6.15 -20.53
CA PHE A 79 -14.89 6.89 -19.44
C PHE A 79 -14.23 5.91 -18.45
N GLY A 80 -12.99 5.51 -18.74
CA GLY A 80 -12.19 4.62 -17.92
C GLY A 80 -10.97 5.34 -17.33
N SER A 81 -11.00 5.68 -16.04
CA SER A 81 -9.86 6.26 -15.33
C SER A 81 -9.10 5.21 -14.54
N SER A 82 -7.77 5.32 -14.50
CA SER A 82 -6.90 4.40 -13.78
C SER A 82 -6.15 5.13 -12.67
N GLY A 83 -6.24 4.65 -11.43
CA GLY A 83 -5.42 5.12 -10.33
C GLY A 83 -4.25 4.18 -10.06
N ILE A 84 -3.01 4.59 -10.31
CA ILE A 84 -1.81 3.86 -9.91
C ILE A 84 -1.53 4.21 -8.44
N LEU A 85 -2.14 3.43 -7.54
CA LEU A 85 -2.08 3.71 -6.12
C LEU A 85 -0.85 3.09 -5.49
N PHE A 86 -0.14 3.90 -4.73
CA PHE A 86 0.90 3.45 -3.82
C PHE A 86 0.27 2.87 -2.55
N ASN A 87 1.06 2.37 -1.63
CA ASN A 87 0.52 1.70 -0.46
C ASN A 87 -0.33 2.69 0.36
N HIS A 88 -1.57 2.33 0.61
CA HIS A 88 -2.49 3.17 1.37
C HIS A 88 -3.07 2.37 2.54
N GLU A 89 -2.92 2.92 3.71
CA GLU A 89 -3.08 2.26 4.98
C GLU A 89 -4.17 2.95 5.80
N SER A 90 -4.73 2.21 6.74
CA SER A 90 -5.68 2.76 7.71
C SER A 90 -5.83 1.83 8.91
N PRO A 91 -6.51 2.26 9.98
CA PRO A 91 -6.93 1.36 11.05
C PRO A 91 -7.76 0.15 10.60
N LEU A 92 -8.29 0.15 9.38
CA LEU A 92 -9.06 -0.96 8.80
C LEU A 92 -8.22 -1.90 7.92
N ARG A 93 -6.91 -1.67 7.79
CA ARG A 93 -6.03 -2.53 6.99
C ARG A 93 -6.07 -3.98 7.49
N GLY A 94 -6.00 -4.95 6.57
CA GLY A 94 -5.89 -6.37 6.91
C GLY A 94 -4.62 -6.69 7.70
N ARG A 95 -4.69 -7.61 8.67
CA ARG A 95 -3.56 -7.98 9.54
C ARG A 95 -2.43 -8.71 8.81
N GLU A 96 -2.69 -9.25 7.64
CA GLU A 96 -1.71 -9.88 6.75
C GLU A 96 -0.74 -8.87 6.14
N PHE A 97 -1.06 -7.59 6.14
CA PHE A 97 -0.20 -6.52 5.63
C PHE A 97 0.76 -6.02 6.71
N VAL A 98 1.99 -5.70 6.28
CA VAL A 98 3.11 -5.39 7.19
C VAL A 98 2.80 -4.26 8.17
N THR A 99 2.19 -3.18 7.73
CA THR A 99 1.84 -2.02 8.58
C THR A 99 0.90 -2.41 9.70
N ARG A 100 -0.21 -3.10 9.38
CA ARG A 100 -1.17 -3.55 10.39
C ARG A 100 -0.61 -4.68 11.26
N LYS A 101 0.21 -5.57 10.69
CA LYS A 101 0.93 -6.58 11.48
C LYS A 101 1.81 -5.92 12.54
N ILE A 102 2.49 -4.83 12.19
CA ILE A 102 3.33 -4.07 13.12
C ILE A 102 2.46 -3.42 14.21
N THR A 103 1.46 -2.62 13.84
CA THR A 103 0.66 -1.85 14.82
C THR A 103 -0.14 -2.74 15.76
N ASP A 104 -0.73 -3.83 15.27
CA ASP A 104 -1.43 -4.83 16.11
C ASP A 104 -0.47 -5.57 17.05
N SER A 105 0.71 -5.96 16.55
CA SER A 105 1.73 -6.62 17.40
C SER A 105 2.29 -5.69 18.46
N VAL A 106 2.58 -4.43 18.12
CA VAL A 106 3.03 -3.41 19.07
C VAL A 106 1.98 -3.17 20.16
N ALA A 107 0.70 -3.08 19.78
CA ALA A 107 -0.39 -2.96 20.74
C ALA A 107 -0.47 -4.17 21.70
N LYS A 108 -0.32 -5.39 21.17
CA LYS A 108 -0.28 -6.62 21.98
C LYS A 108 0.93 -6.68 22.90
N ILE A 109 2.11 -6.27 22.44
CA ILE A 109 3.33 -6.21 23.25
C ILE A 109 3.13 -5.21 24.38
N LYS A 110 2.60 -4.03 24.12
CA LYS A 110 2.28 -3.01 25.14
C LYS A 110 1.33 -3.53 26.21
N LEU A 111 0.39 -4.40 25.82
CA LEU A 111 -0.61 -4.98 26.72
C LEU A 111 -0.15 -6.31 27.37
N GLY A 112 1.08 -6.74 27.13
CA GLY A 112 1.61 -8.01 27.67
C GLY A 112 0.96 -9.27 27.06
N LYS A 113 0.35 -9.16 25.86
CA LYS A 113 -0.33 -10.26 25.16
C LYS A 113 0.52 -10.93 24.08
N LEU A 114 1.67 -10.34 23.75
CA LEU A 114 2.66 -10.84 22.82
C LEU A 114 4.05 -10.47 23.33
N ASP A 115 5.02 -11.35 23.16
CA ASP A 115 6.39 -11.08 23.58
C ASP A 115 7.22 -10.41 22.52
N VAL A 116 7.12 -10.86 21.25
CA VAL A 116 8.01 -10.46 20.15
C VAL A 116 7.25 -10.36 18.84
N LEU A 117 7.44 -9.27 18.12
CA LEU A 117 7.04 -9.10 16.72
C LEU A 117 8.09 -9.77 15.81
N GLU A 118 7.65 -10.59 14.85
CA GLU A 118 8.52 -11.18 13.83
C GLU A 118 8.26 -10.58 12.44
N LEU A 119 9.32 -10.08 11.79
CA LEU A 119 9.27 -9.48 10.45
C LEU A 119 10.31 -10.12 9.53
N GLY A 120 10.20 -9.84 8.22
CA GLY A 120 11.23 -10.17 7.23
C GLY A 120 12.19 -9.01 7.01
N ASN A 121 12.36 -8.62 5.74
CA ASN A 121 13.26 -7.54 5.34
C ASN A 121 12.81 -6.18 5.90
N LEU A 122 13.65 -5.59 6.75
CA LEU A 122 13.41 -4.28 7.36
C LEU A 122 13.83 -3.10 6.48
N ASP A 123 14.65 -3.34 5.44
CA ASP A 123 15.20 -2.31 4.57
C ASP A 123 14.30 -1.97 3.37
N ALA A 124 13.26 -2.78 3.13
CA ALA A 124 12.29 -2.53 2.07
C ALA A 124 11.64 -1.15 2.26
N LYS A 125 11.68 -0.32 1.21
CA LYS A 125 11.18 1.05 1.22
C LYS A 125 9.82 1.16 0.55
N ARG A 126 8.88 1.81 1.21
CA ARG A 126 7.51 2.00 0.70
C ARG A 126 7.05 3.42 0.90
N ASP A 127 6.25 3.88 -0.04
CA ASP A 127 5.45 5.09 0.06
C ASP A 127 4.09 4.69 0.65
N TRP A 128 3.82 5.12 1.88
CA TRP A 128 2.59 4.82 2.62
C TRP A 128 1.75 6.08 2.85
N GLY A 129 0.52 6.09 2.35
CA GLY A 129 -0.43 7.17 2.57
C GLY A 129 -1.69 6.72 3.31
N PHE A 130 -2.58 7.67 3.63
CA PHE A 130 -3.82 7.41 4.32
C PHE A 130 -4.93 6.99 3.35
N ALA A 131 -5.50 5.81 3.53
CA ALA A 131 -6.49 5.23 2.61
C ALA A 131 -7.72 6.12 2.37
N LYS A 132 -8.16 6.89 3.37
CA LYS A 132 -9.29 7.82 3.22
C LYS A 132 -9.03 8.89 2.15
N GLU A 133 -7.82 9.42 2.11
CA GLU A 133 -7.43 10.42 1.09
C GLU A 133 -7.33 9.79 -0.30
N TYR A 134 -6.84 8.54 -0.38
CA TYR A 134 -6.79 7.81 -1.65
C TYR A 134 -8.18 7.51 -2.21
N VAL A 135 -9.15 7.13 -1.35
CA VAL A 135 -10.55 6.94 -1.75
C VAL A 135 -11.16 8.24 -2.29
N GLU A 136 -10.83 9.38 -1.69
CA GLU A 136 -11.23 10.69 -2.23
C GLU A 136 -10.62 10.92 -3.61
N GLY A 137 -9.35 10.59 -3.81
CA GLY A 137 -8.70 10.65 -5.13
C GLY A 137 -9.40 9.77 -6.17
N MET A 138 -9.78 8.54 -5.81
CA MET A 138 -10.57 7.65 -6.68
C MET A 138 -11.90 8.29 -7.08
N TRP A 139 -12.59 8.91 -6.13
CA TRP A 139 -13.87 9.61 -6.39
C TRP A 139 -13.66 10.81 -7.32
N ARG A 140 -12.62 11.63 -7.08
CA ARG A 140 -12.31 12.80 -7.92
C ARG A 140 -12.00 12.40 -9.37
N MET A 141 -11.30 11.28 -9.59
CA MET A 141 -11.06 10.74 -10.94
C MET A 141 -12.36 10.47 -11.70
N LEU A 142 -13.40 10.02 -10.99
CA LEU A 142 -14.71 9.77 -11.59
C LEU A 142 -15.56 11.04 -11.74
N GLN A 143 -15.17 12.16 -11.14
CA GLN A 143 -15.84 13.46 -11.30
C GLN A 143 -15.16 14.34 -12.36
N ALA A 144 -13.97 14.00 -12.81
CA ALA A 144 -13.22 14.75 -13.81
C ALA A 144 -13.97 14.84 -15.15
N ASP A 145 -13.66 15.86 -15.93
CA ASP A 145 -14.28 16.04 -17.25
C ASP A 145 -13.86 14.97 -18.25
N GLU A 146 -12.59 14.54 -18.17
CA GLU A 146 -12.00 13.53 -19.03
C GLU A 146 -11.35 12.40 -18.21
N PRO A 147 -11.42 11.15 -18.71
CA PRO A 147 -10.74 10.02 -18.08
C PRO A 147 -9.23 10.08 -18.34
N ASP A 148 -8.44 9.79 -17.31
CA ASP A 148 -6.97 9.74 -17.45
C ASP A 148 -6.39 8.69 -16.47
N THR A 149 -5.07 8.58 -16.48
CA THR A 149 -4.30 7.77 -15.54
C THR A 149 -3.60 8.70 -14.53
N PHE A 150 -3.67 8.36 -13.24
CA PHE A 150 -3.13 9.17 -12.16
C PHE A 150 -2.33 8.31 -11.18
N VAL A 151 -1.15 8.80 -10.80
CA VAL A 151 -0.42 8.30 -9.63
C VAL A 151 -0.99 8.95 -8.37
N LEU A 152 -1.38 8.12 -7.39
CA LEU A 152 -1.66 8.57 -6.03
C LEU A 152 -0.58 8.06 -5.11
N ALA A 153 0.19 8.97 -4.52
CA ALA A 153 1.35 8.71 -3.70
C ALA A 153 1.59 9.87 -2.73
N THR A 154 2.48 9.70 -1.75
CA THR A 154 2.85 10.76 -0.82
C THR A 154 4.13 11.49 -1.22
N ASN A 155 4.86 10.97 -2.21
CA ASN A 155 6.21 11.42 -2.58
C ASN A 155 7.23 11.30 -1.42
N ARG A 156 6.94 10.41 -0.47
CA ARG A 156 7.81 10.08 0.66
C ARG A 156 7.94 8.56 0.76
N THR A 157 9.15 8.09 0.96
CA THR A 157 9.40 6.66 1.18
C THR A 157 10.16 6.45 2.48
N GLU A 158 9.75 5.43 3.24
CA GLU A 158 10.38 5.04 4.49
C GLU A 158 10.61 3.53 4.51
N THR A 159 11.57 3.09 5.33
CA THR A 159 11.83 1.66 5.53
C THR A 159 10.79 1.02 6.46
N VAL A 160 10.68 -0.29 6.40
CA VAL A 160 9.88 -1.05 7.39
C VAL A 160 10.44 -0.81 8.80
N ARG A 161 11.79 -0.69 8.95
CA ARG A 161 12.44 -0.36 10.23
C ARG A 161 11.95 0.98 10.81
N ASP A 162 11.87 2.02 9.97
CA ASP A 162 11.36 3.32 10.41
C ASP A 162 9.91 3.23 10.88
N PHE A 163 9.07 2.50 10.15
CA PHE A 163 7.68 2.28 10.55
C PHE A 163 7.58 1.51 11.88
N VAL A 164 8.43 0.51 12.12
CA VAL A 164 8.52 -0.18 13.42
C VAL A 164 8.86 0.80 14.54
N SER A 165 9.88 1.66 14.33
CA SER A 165 10.25 2.69 15.30
C SER A 165 9.10 3.63 15.62
N MET A 166 8.39 4.11 14.59
CA MET A 166 7.21 4.98 14.75
C MET A 166 6.10 4.30 15.52
N ALA A 167 5.82 3.02 15.23
CA ALA A 167 4.75 2.27 15.88
C ALA A 167 5.05 2.02 17.37
N PHE A 168 6.26 1.61 17.72
CA PHE A 168 6.65 1.47 19.12
C PHE A 168 6.61 2.80 19.86
N LYS A 169 7.12 3.88 19.25
CA LYS A 169 7.04 5.24 19.81
C LYS A 169 5.59 5.67 20.05
N GLY A 170 4.68 5.36 19.11
CA GLY A 170 3.24 5.61 19.25
C GLY A 170 2.58 4.87 20.42
N ALA A 171 3.13 3.71 20.83
CA ALA A 171 2.72 2.98 22.01
C ALA A 171 3.46 3.39 23.30
N GLY A 172 4.32 4.43 23.25
CA GLY A 172 5.14 4.87 24.37
C GLY A 172 6.27 3.91 24.74
N ILE A 173 6.84 3.21 23.74
CA ILE A 173 7.99 2.32 23.88
C ILE A 173 9.12 2.85 22.98
N THR A 174 10.29 3.09 23.56
CA THR A 174 11.49 3.46 22.79
C THR A 174 12.28 2.19 22.49
N VAL A 175 12.61 1.98 21.21
CA VAL A 175 13.38 0.81 20.79
C VAL A 175 14.74 1.20 20.24
N ASP A 176 15.72 0.31 20.47
CA ASP A 176 17.07 0.37 19.90
C ASP A 176 17.29 -0.87 19.04
N PHE A 177 17.77 -0.67 17.80
CA PHE A 177 18.04 -1.76 16.86
C PHE A 177 19.46 -2.28 17.06
N LYS A 178 19.60 -3.60 17.09
CA LYS A 178 20.88 -4.30 17.27
C LYS A 178 21.01 -5.42 16.25
N GLY A 179 22.24 -5.63 15.78
CA GLY A 179 22.52 -6.62 14.74
C GLY A 179 22.20 -6.07 13.35
N GLU A 180 22.30 -6.93 12.36
CA GLU A 180 22.07 -6.61 10.96
C GLU A 180 21.38 -7.78 10.26
N THR A 181 20.62 -7.47 9.20
CA THR A 181 19.99 -8.46 8.32
C THR A 181 19.13 -9.48 9.08
N GLU A 182 19.44 -10.78 8.97
CA GLU A 182 18.68 -11.86 9.60
C GLU A 182 18.83 -11.93 11.12
N ASN A 183 19.87 -11.31 11.68
CA ASN A 183 20.15 -11.26 13.12
C ASN A 183 19.69 -9.94 13.76
N GLU A 184 19.00 -9.11 13.01
CA GLU A 184 18.54 -7.82 13.52
C GLU A 184 17.37 -7.97 14.49
N THR A 185 17.46 -7.24 15.60
CA THR A 185 16.45 -7.21 16.66
C THR A 185 16.18 -5.78 17.08
N ALA A 186 14.97 -5.50 17.61
CA ALA A 186 14.69 -4.27 18.34
C ALA A 186 14.51 -4.59 19.82
N VAL A 187 15.17 -3.83 20.66
CA VAL A 187 15.18 -3.96 22.12
C VAL A 187 14.49 -2.75 22.74
N ASP A 188 13.55 -2.98 23.62
CA ASP A 188 12.94 -1.92 24.45
C ASP A 188 14.01 -1.34 25.38
N VAL A 189 14.30 -0.07 25.22
CA VAL A 189 15.37 0.64 25.97
C VAL A 189 15.10 0.65 27.46
N ALA A 190 13.84 0.72 27.89
CA ALA A 190 13.47 0.80 29.29
C ALA A 190 13.60 -0.54 30.02
N THR A 191 13.32 -1.66 29.34
CA THR A 191 13.27 -2.99 29.96
C THR A 191 14.40 -3.92 29.57
N GLY A 192 15.14 -3.61 28.49
CA GLY A 192 16.15 -4.48 27.91
C GLY A 192 15.58 -5.71 27.17
N ARG A 193 14.26 -5.83 27.04
CA ARG A 193 13.61 -6.98 26.38
C ARG A 193 13.67 -6.83 24.87
N THR A 194 13.94 -7.92 24.16
CA THR A 194 13.74 -7.99 22.72
C THR A 194 12.25 -7.98 22.41
N VAL A 195 11.80 -6.99 21.63
CA VAL A 195 10.40 -6.78 21.27
C VAL A 195 10.12 -6.98 19.78
N MET A 196 11.17 -7.02 18.97
CA MET A 196 11.08 -7.39 17.53
C MET A 196 12.33 -8.19 17.15
N ARG A 197 12.16 -9.14 16.24
CA ARG A 197 13.26 -9.86 15.58
C ARG A 197 12.96 -10.12 14.12
N VAL A 198 14.01 -10.21 13.31
CA VAL A 198 13.92 -10.68 11.94
C VAL A 198 13.73 -12.20 11.93
N ASN A 199 12.85 -12.69 11.09
CA ASN A 199 12.65 -14.11 10.83
C ASN A 199 12.77 -14.38 9.33
N PRO A 200 13.79 -15.14 8.87
CA PRO A 200 14.05 -15.41 7.46
C PRO A 200 12.86 -16.03 6.71
N LYS A 201 11.93 -16.69 7.39
CA LYS A 201 10.71 -17.25 6.79
C LYS A 201 9.81 -16.21 6.15
N PHE A 202 9.94 -14.95 6.54
CA PHE A 202 9.16 -13.83 5.99
C PHE A 202 9.88 -13.07 4.87
N TYR A 203 11.09 -13.50 4.45
CA TYR A 203 11.74 -12.94 3.26
C TYR A 203 10.99 -13.39 2.00
N ARG A 204 10.79 -12.45 1.08
CA ARG A 204 10.18 -12.76 -0.22
C ARG A 204 11.27 -13.09 -1.24
N PRO A 205 11.08 -14.11 -2.11
CA PRO A 205 12.07 -14.47 -3.14
C PRO A 205 12.34 -13.35 -4.16
N ALA A 206 11.34 -12.49 -4.40
CA ALA A 206 11.44 -11.33 -5.27
C ALA A 206 10.82 -10.13 -4.57
N GLU A 207 11.66 -9.33 -3.91
CA GLU A 207 11.23 -8.11 -3.23
C GLU A 207 11.23 -6.92 -4.19
N VAL A 208 10.29 -6.00 -3.98
CA VAL A 208 10.34 -4.65 -4.55
C VAL A 208 11.08 -3.77 -3.55
N GLU A 209 12.29 -3.34 -3.91
CA GLU A 209 13.19 -2.67 -2.97
C GLU A 209 12.74 -1.25 -2.64
N LEU A 210 12.26 -0.51 -3.65
CA LEU A 210 11.90 0.90 -3.52
C LEU A 210 10.63 1.23 -4.29
N LEU A 211 9.67 1.83 -3.62
CA LEU A 211 8.52 2.48 -4.22
C LEU A 211 8.41 3.92 -3.69
N ILE A 212 8.39 4.89 -4.59
CA ILE A 212 8.14 6.32 -4.31
C ILE A 212 7.46 6.94 -5.52
N GLY A 213 6.24 7.44 -5.36
CA GLY A 213 5.45 8.02 -6.44
C GLY A 213 5.43 9.54 -6.42
N ASP A 214 5.35 10.14 -7.61
CA ASP A 214 5.11 11.57 -7.75
C ASP A 214 3.64 11.82 -8.17
N PRO A 215 2.80 12.40 -7.30
CA PRO A 215 1.40 12.67 -7.57
C PRO A 215 1.15 14.01 -8.28
N ALA A 216 2.15 14.61 -8.93
CA ALA A 216 2.05 15.96 -9.52
C ALA A 216 0.84 16.10 -10.48
N ARG A 217 0.57 15.09 -11.31
CA ARG A 217 -0.60 15.09 -12.21
C ARG A 217 -1.93 15.06 -11.45
N ALA A 218 -2.03 14.27 -10.38
CA ALA A 218 -3.24 14.24 -9.55
C ALA A 218 -3.47 15.59 -8.85
N LYS A 219 -2.41 16.24 -8.39
CA LYS A 219 -2.49 17.58 -7.82
C LYS A 219 -2.97 18.61 -8.84
N GLU A 220 -2.40 18.59 -10.04
CA GLU A 220 -2.73 19.56 -11.09
C GLU A 220 -4.16 19.39 -11.62
N LYS A 221 -4.56 18.14 -11.95
CA LYS A 221 -5.83 17.89 -12.67
C LYS A 221 -7.01 17.55 -11.75
N LEU A 222 -6.76 17.06 -10.54
CA LEU A 222 -7.79 16.63 -9.61
C LEU A 222 -7.82 17.46 -8.32
N ASP A 223 -6.92 18.43 -8.17
CA ASP A 223 -6.71 19.16 -6.91
C ASP A 223 -6.56 18.19 -5.72
N TRP A 224 -5.87 17.06 -5.96
CA TRP A 224 -5.66 16.02 -4.95
C TRP A 224 -4.21 16.02 -4.48
N ALA A 225 -4.03 16.08 -3.17
CA ALA A 225 -2.74 15.87 -2.52
C ALA A 225 -2.96 15.22 -1.15
N PRO A 226 -2.07 14.31 -0.71
CA PRO A 226 -2.14 13.77 0.65
C PRO A 226 -1.76 14.86 1.67
N THR A 227 -2.44 14.87 2.79
CA THR A 227 -2.21 15.83 3.89
C THR A 227 -1.80 15.14 5.19
N THR A 228 -2.19 13.88 5.38
CA THR A 228 -1.86 13.08 6.56
C THR A 228 -0.40 12.62 6.49
N THR A 229 0.39 12.96 7.48
CA THR A 229 1.78 12.48 7.61
C THR A 229 1.82 11.00 7.96
N LEU A 230 2.94 10.33 7.67
CA LEU A 230 3.12 8.92 8.03
C LEU A 230 3.10 8.72 9.55
N GLU A 231 3.63 9.67 10.30
CA GLU A 231 3.63 9.68 11.76
C GLU A 231 2.20 9.73 12.33
N GLU A 232 1.35 10.62 11.80
CA GLU A 232 -0.06 10.71 12.19
C GLU A 232 -0.83 9.44 11.83
N LEU A 233 -0.60 8.90 10.64
CA LEU A 233 -1.21 7.64 10.18
C LEU A 233 -0.80 6.47 11.08
N CYS A 234 0.49 6.32 11.37
CA CYS A 234 1.02 5.29 12.25
C CYS A 234 0.42 5.40 13.66
N GLN A 235 0.38 6.62 14.23
CA GLN A 235 -0.22 6.89 15.53
C GLN A 235 -1.69 6.48 15.56
N MET A 236 -2.47 6.88 14.56
CA MET A 236 -3.88 6.54 14.40
C MET A 236 -4.11 5.01 14.37
N MET A 237 -3.24 4.28 13.66
CA MET A 237 -3.31 2.82 13.55
C MET A 237 -2.97 2.15 14.89
N VAL A 238 -1.92 2.60 15.57
CA VAL A 238 -1.51 2.08 16.89
C VAL A 238 -2.59 2.30 17.94
N GLU A 239 -3.16 3.50 18.01
CA GLU A 239 -4.25 3.81 18.96
C GLU A 239 -5.50 2.94 18.71
N ALA A 240 -5.85 2.75 17.44
CA ALA A 240 -6.97 1.88 17.09
C ALA A 240 -6.70 0.44 17.52
N ASP A 241 -5.49 -0.07 17.31
CA ASP A 241 -5.14 -1.44 17.71
C ASP A 241 -4.99 -1.62 19.22
N LEU A 242 -4.54 -0.59 19.94
CA LEU A 242 -4.59 -0.59 21.42
C LEU A 242 -6.02 -0.72 21.91
N ARG A 243 -6.95 0.12 21.44
CA ARG A 243 -8.37 0.05 21.82
C ARG A 243 -8.98 -1.33 21.52
N ARG A 244 -8.75 -1.88 20.33
CA ARG A 244 -9.26 -3.20 19.94
C ARG A 244 -8.73 -4.32 20.80
N ASN A 245 -7.42 -4.33 21.03
CA ASN A 245 -6.80 -5.36 21.86
C ASN A 245 -7.17 -5.25 23.35
N GLN A 246 -7.46 -4.05 23.87
CA GLN A 246 -8.01 -3.86 25.22
C GLN A 246 -9.44 -4.39 25.33
N ALA A 247 -10.29 -4.09 24.34
CA ALA A 247 -11.68 -4.51 24.31
C ALA A 247 -11.88 -5.99 23.93
N GLY A 248 -10.84 -6.67 23.44
CA GLY A 248 -10.92 -8.07 23.00
C GLY A 248 -11.48 -8.26 21.59
N PHE A 249 -11.65 -7.18 20.82
CA PHE A 249 -12.07 -7.23 19.42
C PHE A 249 -10.87 -7.23 18.48
N SER A 250 -11.07 -7.82 17.29
CA SER A 250 -10.08 -7.74 16.21
C SER A 250 -10.44 -6.74 15.11
N PHE A 251 -11.65 -6.22 15.16
CA PHE A 251 -12.21 -5.15 14.30
C PHE A 251 -13.10 -4.23 15.13
#